data_2ae7de0df2ea25b0885453eea08b043d
#
_entry.id   2ae7de0df2ea25b0885453eea08b043d
#
_cell.length_a   1.000
_cell.length_b   1.000
_cell.length_c   1.000
_cell.angle_alpha   90.00
_cell.angle_beta   90.00
_cell.angle_gamma   90.00
#
_symmetry.space_group_name_H-M   'P 1'
#
loop_
_entity.id
_entity.type
_entity.pdbx_description
1 polymer ?
#
loop_
_entity_poly.entity_id
_entity_poly.type
_entity_poly.pdbx_seq_one_letter_code
_entity_poly.pdbx_strand_id
1 'polypeptide(L)'
;MGLHRKACEYQLAGFFFSTKYLPLMLDRSTPPPIADISQLQLPPYRLIRLSNGIPLYVVDMGTQDVVKLEVIFHAGRPFEHKKLVARATLSQLKEGTLHRDGAELAELLDFYGATLQTPYSLDSSNIALYSLNKHFDKVLPLLSEMLECPVFPQKELESFIQRNQVDLQIELTKPDVVAYRHITELIFGDAHPYGYNSYPETYSALSREDMIRHFQEHFTAGNCSIFLSGKIQPGMTEMVDSHLGRVIPAGTSQPHLPPLPDVPPQRIHLPHPDKVQSAIRIGRRLFNRNHPDYAGLYVLNTILGGYFGSRLMTNIREEKGYTYNIYSSLDPMRYDGAFFIGTETGTEFVKDTITQIYNEIEILQQELVDDEEMEMVRNYLLGGFLNMLDGPFNVADIIKTLVVEDLPEDYFQNVVHTVKTITPEDLQQLAQRYLRPEDLWEVSVGSGQ
;
A
#
# COMPACT_ATOMS: atom_id res chain seq x y z
N MET A 1 75.31 19.91 22.15
CA MET A 1 74.65 20.78 21.13
C MET A 1 73.16 20.63 21.32
N GLY A 2 72.59 21.66 21.92
CA GLY A 2 71.22 21.61 22.38
C GLY A 2 70.21 22.01 21.34
N LEU A 3 69.01 21.46 21.48
CA LEU A 3 67.79 21.95 20.83
C LEU A 3 66.73 22.08 21.89
N HIS A 4 66.32 23.32 22.17
CA HIS A 4 65.24 23.69 23.08
C HIS A 4 63.88 23.25 22.52
N ARG A 5 63.11 22.49 23.33
CA ARG A 5 61.68 22.34 23.17
C ARG A 5 60.98 23.52 23.90
N LYS A 6 60.25 24.31 23.13
CA LYS A 6 59.22 25.23 23.66
C LYS A 6 57.92 24.48 23.82
N ALA A 7 57.48 24.34 25.02
CA ALA A 7 56.12 23.88 25.33
C ALA A 7 55.15 25.02 25.14
N CYS A 8 54.10 24.79 24.37
CA CYS A 8 52.95 25.68 24.21
C CYS A 8 51.89 25.25 25.21
N GLU A 9 51.69 26.05 26.26
CA GLU A 9 50.59 25.90 27.20
C GLU A 9 49.29 26.32 26.54
N TYR A 10 48.36 25.38 26.32
CA TYR A 10 46.96 25.70 26.05
C TYR A 10 46.16 25.65 27.35
N GLN A 11 45.69 26.79 27.80
CA GLN A 11 44.70 26.94 28.86
C GLN A 11 43.39 26.28 28.41
N LEU A 12 43.04 25.14 29.02
CA LEU A 12 41.73 24.54 28.95
C LEU A 12 40.75 25.33 29.83
N ALA A 13 39.88 26.13 29.17
CA ALA A 13 38.73 26.73 29.84
C ALA A 13 37.79 25.60 30.30
N GLY A 14 37.60 25.45 31.60
CA GLY A 14 36.71 24.47 32.19
C GLY A 14 35.26 24.76 31.87
N PHE A 15 34.66 23.91 31.09
CA PHE A 15 33.21 23.80 30.99
C PHE A 15 32.72 23.01 32.21
N PHE A 16 32.09 23.70 33.13
CA PHE A 16 31.31 23.06 34.20
C PHE A 16 30.09 22.37 33.56
N PHE A 17 30.16 21.07 33.31
CA PHE A 17 28.99 20.26 33.06
C PHE A 17 28.25 20.04 34.37
N SER A 18 27.07 20.62 34.49
CA SER A 18 26.12 20.36 35.56
C SER A 18 25.84 18.86 35.67
N THR A 19 26.25 18.27 36.78
CA THR A 19 26.04 16.84 37.11
C THR A 19 24.59 16.56 37.48
N LYS A 20 23.66 16.68 36.53
CA LYS A 20 22.25 16.30 36.75
C LYS A 20 21.63 15.33 35.73
N TYR A 21 22.41 14.76 34.82
CA TYR A 21 21.99 13.64 33.99
C TYR A 21 23.07 12.56 34.02
N LEU A 22 23.10 11.77 35.06
CA LEU A 22 23.60 10.41 34.94
C LEU A 22 22.60 9.70 34.02
N PRO A 23 22.99 9.21 32.84
CA PRO A 23 22.12 8.30 32.11
C PRO A 23 21.84 7.13 33.03
N LEU A 24 20.59 6.90 33.38
CA LEU A 24 20.13 5.63 33.94
C LEU A 24 20.70 4.56 33.03
N MET A 25 21.72 3.84 33.46
CA MET A 25 22.16 2.63 32.76
C MET A 25 20.99 1.67 32.82
N LEU A 26 20.29 1.53 31.71
CA LEU A 26 19.20 0.57 31.56
C LEU A 26 19.77 -0.84 31.86
N ASP A 27 19.23 -1.46 32.89
CA ASP A 27 19.51 -2.86 33.15
C ASP A 27 18.94 -3.71 32.03
N ARG A 28 19.79 -4.16 31.14
CA ARG A 28 19.42 -4.99 30.00
C ARG A 28 19.31 -6.48 30.31
N SER A 29 19.58 -6.88 31.56
CA SER A 29 19.40 -8.25 32.02
C SER A 29 17.94 -8.60 32.32
N THR A 30 17.11 -7.57 32.54
CA THR A 30 15.67 -7.71 32.77
C THR A 30 14.90 -7.15 31.56
N PRO A 31 14.07 -7.95 30.86
CA PRO A 31 13.24 -7.42 29.80
C PRO A 31 12.28 -6.35 30.34
N PRO A 32 11.97 -5.31 29.55
CA PRO A 32 10.99 -4.32 29.98
C PRO A 32 9.64 -5.01 30.25
N PRO A 33 8.86 -4.53 31.24
CA PRO A 33 7.54 -5.08 31.51
C PRO A 33 6.66 -4.93 30.28
N ILE A 34 5.99 -6.00 29.89
CA ILE A 34 4.96 -5.96 28.86
C ILE A 34 3.75 -5.24 29.48
N ALA A 35 3.37 -4.11 28.89
CA ALA A 35 2.18 -3.39 29.29
C ALA A 35 1.05 -3.71 28.32
N ASP A 36 -0.15 -3.94 28.84
CA ASP A 36 -1.34 -4.11 28.02
C ASP A 36 -1.59 -2.85 27.18
N ILE A 37 -1.80 -3.05 25.88
CA ILE A 37 -2.20 -1.98 24.97
C ILE A 37 -3.67 -1.68 25.22
N SER A 38 -3.94 -0.84 26.22
CA SER A 38 -5.30 -0.57 26.70
C SER A 38 -6.07 0.41 25.81
N GLN A 39 -5.37 1.35 25.16
CA GLN A 39 -6.01 2.41 24.37
C GLN A 39 -5.34 2.56 23.01
N LEU A 40 -6.03 2.09 21.97
CA LEU A 40 -5.71 2.35 20.57
C LEU A 40 -6.83 3.23 20.02
N GLN A 41 -6.61 4.54 19.99
CA GLN A 41 -7.58 5.50 19.46
C GLN A 41 -6.93 6.29 18.33
N LEU A 42 -7.69 6.46 17.25
CA LEU A 42 -7.28 7.32 16.15
C LEU A 42 -7.19 8.76 16.67
N PRO A 43 -6.03 9.44 16.51
CA PRO A 43 -5.90 10.84 16.87
C PRO A 43 -6.92 11.72 16.14
N PRO A 44 -7.36 12.83 16.76
CA PRO A 44 -8.33 13.73 16.14
C PRO A 44 -7.74 14.38 14.89
N TYR A 45 -8.59 14.58 13.90
CA TYR A 45 -8.30 15.31 12.67
C TYR A 45 -9.39 16.35 12.40
N ARG A 46 -9.10 17.32 11.53
CA ARG A 46 -10.07 18.33 11.12
C ARG A 46 -10.48 18.11 9.67
N LEU A 47 -11.78 18.25 9.40
CA LEU A 47 -12.34 18.27 8.04
C LEU A 47 -12.70 19.71 7.66
N ILE A 48 -12.12 20.19 6.56
CA ILE A 48 -12.37 21.50 5.98
C ILE A 48 -12.91 21.28 4.56
N ARG A 49 -13.86 22.10 4.12
CA ARG A 49 -14.27 22.10 2.72
C ARG A 49 -13.58 23.25 2.00
N LEU A 50 -12.86 22.95 0.91
CA LEU A 50 -12.28 23.96 0.04
C LEU A 50 -13.37 24.70 -0.73
N SER A 51 -13.01 25.82 -1.34
CA SER A 51 -13.94 26.68 -2.10
C SER A 51 -14.64 25.97 -3.27
N ASN A 52 -14.02 24.94 -3.84
CA ASN A 52 -14.61 24.06 -4.87
C ASN A 52 -15.32 22.82 -4.32
N GLY A 53 -15.49 22.73 -2.98
CA GLY A 53 -16.20 21.65 -2.31
C GLY A 53 -15.36 20.42 -1.96
N ILE A 54 -14.08 20.33 -2.36
CA ILE A 54 -13.20 19.22 -2.05
C ILE A 54 -13.00 19.10 -0.53
N PRO A 55 -13.15 17.91 0.06
CA PRO A 55 -12.80 17.68 1.46
C PRO A 55 -11.28 17.70 1.67
N LEU A 56 -10.82 18.53 2.60
CA LEU A 56 -9.44 18.58 3.09
C LEU A 56 -9.42 18.03 4.52
N TYR A 57 -8.74 16.91 4.69
CA TYR A 57 -8.49 16.25 5.98
C TYR A 57 -7.15 16.74 6.53
N VAL A 58 -7.15 17.33 7.73
CA VAL A 58 -5.96 17.94 8.32
C VAL A 58 -5.55 17.19 9.58
N VAL A 59 -4.36 16.60 9.55
CA VAL A 59 -3.73 15.89 10.66
C VAL A 59 -2.57 16.75 11.19
N ASP A 60 -2.89 17.61 12.15
CA ASP A 60 -1.93 18.55 12.76
C ASP A 60 -1.28 17.91 13.96
N MET A 61 -0.16 17.24 13.74
CA MET A 61 0.65 16.61 14.80
C MET A 61 2.10 16.46 14.34
N GLY A 62 2.97 16.18 15.31
CA GLY A 62 4.40 16.04 15.05
C GLY A 62 5.21 17.26 15.46
N THR A 63 6.51 17.06 15.64
CA THR A 63 7.45 18.08 16.17
C THR A 63 8.37 18.65 15.08
N GLN A 64 8.52 17.95 13.97
CA GLN A 64 9.38 18.34 12.86
C GLN A 64 8.68 19.32 11.92
N ASP A 65 9.42 20.29 11.38
CA ASP A 65 8.90 21.29 10.45
C ASP A 65 8.80 20.71 9.03
N VAL A 66 8.00 19.64 8.88
CA VAL A 66 7.71 18.97 7.62
C VAL A 66 6.20 18.80 7.47
N VAL A 67 5.76 18.81 6.23
CA VAL A 67 4.36 18.61 5.84
C VAL A 67 4.28 17.68 4.64
N LYS A 68 3.24 16.84 4.64
CA LYS A 68 2.83 15.99 3.51
C LYS A 68 1.46 16.45 3.04
N LEU A 69 1.35 16.78 1.77
CA LEU A 69 0.08 17.05 1.09
C LEU A 69 -0.19 15.92 0.11
N GLU A 70 -1.28 15.20 0.29
CA GLU A 70 -1.74 14.18 -0.66
C GLU A 70 -3.02 14.63 -1.35
N VAL A 71 -3.03 14.54 -2.67
CA VAL A 71 -4.22 14.76 -3.51
C VAL A 71 -4.58 13.43 -4.15
N ILE A 72 -5.77 12.94 -3.87
CA ILE A 72 -6.23 11.63 -4.30
C ILE A 72 -7.48 11.79 -5.14
N PHE A 73 -7.43 11.24 -6.36
CA PHE A 73 -8.57 11.19 -7.25
C PHE A 73 -9.05 9.74 -7.39
N HIS A 74 -10.35 9.50 -7.31
CA HIS A 74 -10.95 8.25 -7.75
C HIS A 74 -10.88 8.20 -9.27
N ALA A 75 -9.71 7.82 -9.78
CA ALA A 75 -9.34 7.84 -11.18
C ALA A 75 -8.39 6.68 -11.53
N GLY A 76 -8.55 5.53 -10.86
CA GLY A 76 -7.79 4.32 -11.10
C GLY A 76 -8.44 3.44 -12.17
N ARG A 77 -8.12 2.14 -12.16
CA ARG A 77 -8.60 1.15 -13.15
C ARG A 77 -10.12 1.10 -13.32
N PRO A 78 -10.95 1.22 -12.26
CA PRO A 78 -12.40 1.25 -12.44
C PRO A 78 -12.93 2.42 -13.28
N PHE A 79 -12.11 3.43 -13.55
CA PHE A 79 -12.45 4.62 -14.33
C PHE A 79 -11.79 4.63 -15.72
N GLU A 80 -11.09 3.57 -16.08
CA GLU A 80 -10.39 3.49 -17.36
C GLU A 80 -11.35 3.21 -18.53
N HIS A 81 -11.30 4.03 -19.56
CA HIS A 81 -11.91 3.74 -20.85
C HIS A 81 -11.00 2.89 -21.77
N LYS A 82 -9.72 2.82 -21.41
CA LYS A 82 -8.68 2.02 -22.08
C LYS A 82 -7.71 1.49 -21.03
N LYS A 83 -7.35 0.21 -21.07
CA LYS A 83 -6.41 -0.43 -20.15
C LYS A 83 -5.12 0.38 -20.00
N LEU A 84 -4.63 0.58 -18.80
CA LEU A 84 -3.41 1.32 -18.42
C LEU A 84 -3.48 2.85 -18.54
N VAL A 85 -4.57 3.44 -19.02
CA VAL A 85 -4.63 4.90 -19.20
C VAL A 85 -4.51 5.65 -17.86
N ALA A 86 -5.08 5.14 -16.78
CA ALA A 86 -4.96 5.75 -15.44
C ALA A 86 -3.50 5.80 -14.97
N ARG A 87 -2.79 4.68 -15.11
CA ARG A 87 -1.37 4.58 -14.75
C ARG A 87 -0.51 5.52 -15.61
N ALA A 88 -0.75 5.56 -16.91
CA ALA A 88 -0.01 6.43 -17.82
C ALA A 88 -0.27 7.91 -17.48
N THR A 89 -1.53 8.32 -17.31
CA THR A 89 -1.91 9.69 -16.96
C THR A 89 -1.24 10.15 -15.68
N LEU A 90 -1.33 9.36 -14.61
CA LEU A 90 -0.71 9.69 -13.33
C LEU A 90 0.83 9.79 -13.45
N SER A 91 1.47 8.85 -14.13
CA SER A 91 2.92 8.83 -14.33
C SER A 91 3.42 10.06 -15.11
N GLN A 92 2.64 10.49 -16.12
CA GLN A 92 3.01 11.57 -17.03
C GLN A 92 2.63 12.97 -16.52
N LEU A 93 1.92 13.08 -15.41
CA LEU A 93 1.46 14.36 -14.86
C LEU A 93 2.62 15.31 -14.51
N LYS A 94 3.76 14.76 -14.11
CA LYS A 94 4.96 15.50 -13.72
C LYS A 94 5.93 15.77 -14.89
N GLU A 95 5.65 15.27 -16.08
CA GLU A 95 6.57 15.33 -17.22
C GLU A 95 6.47 16.65 -18.02
N GLY A 96 5.58 17.56 -17.62
CA GLY A 96 5.52 18.91 -18.14
C GLY A 96 4.15 19.56 -18.04
N THR A 97 4.19 20.89 -17.99
CA THR A 97 3.04 21.80 -17.98
C THR A 97 3.13 22.75 -19.17
N LEU A 98 2.14 23.64 -19.33
CA LEU A 98 2.22 24.71 -20.33
C LEU A 98 3.38 25.71 -20.09
N HIS A 99 3.93 25.75 -18.87
CA HIS A 99 4.90 26.76 -18.47
C HIS A 99 6.30 26.19 -18.21
N ARG A 100 6.41 24.90 -17.89
CA ARG A 100 7.65 24.23 -17.52
C ARG A 100 7.72 22.83 -18.10
N ASP A 101 8.89 22.40 -18.49
CA ASP A 101 9.12 20.99 -18.80
C ASP A 101 9.35 20.16 -17.52
N GLY A 102 9.40 18.83 -17.68
CA GLY A 102 9.57 17.93 -16.53
C GLY A 102 10.92 18.08 -15.83
N ALA A 103 11.98 18.47 -16.55
CA ALA A 103 13.30 18.69 -15.96
C ALA A 103 13.31 19.95 -15.08
N GLU A 104 12.72 21.05 -15.56
CA GLU A 104 12.57 22.28 -14.79
C GLU A 104 11.72 22.07 -13.52
N LEU A 105 10.65 21.28 -13.61
CA LEU A 105 9.81 20.94 -12.45
C LEU A 105 10.61 20.12 -11.42
N ALA A 106 11.36 19.12 -11.87
CA ALA A 106 12.20 18.30 -11.00
C ALA A 106 13.30 19.12 -10.33
N GLU A 107 13.99 19.99 -11.08
CA GLU A 107 15.04 20.88 -10.55
C GLU A 107 14.49 21.82 -9.46
N LEU A 108 13.32 22.40 -9.66
CA LEU A 108 12.69 23.27 -8.66
C LEU A 108 12.29 22.50 -7.39
N LEU A 109 11.73 21.30 -7.52
CA LEU A 109 11.40 20.46 -6.37
C LEU A 109 12.67 20.09 -5.58
N ASP A 110 13.72 19.67 -6.27
CA ASP A 110 15.02 19.34 -5.67
C ASP A 110 15.66 20.55 -5.00
N PHE A 111 15.60 21.73 -5.62
CA PHE A 111 16.13 22.97 -5.07
C PHE A 111 15.50 23.34 -3.72
N TYR A 112 14.19 23.10 -3.56
CA TYR A 112 13.48 23.32 -2.29
C TYR A 112 13.53 22.12 -1.34
N GLY A 113 14.19 21.02 -1.71
CA GLY A 113 14.25 19.79 -0.92
C GLY A 113 12.87 19.15 -0.76
N ALA A 114 12.00 19.29 -1.75
CA ALA A 114 10.68 18.67 -1.77
C ALA A 114 10.70 17.38 -2.59
N THR A 115 9.81 16.46 -2.26
CA THR A 115 9.64 15.22 -3.00
C THR A 115 8.20 15.09 -3.47
N LEU A 116 8.01 14.90 -4.78
CA LEU A 116 6.72 14.59 -5.38
C LEU A 116 6.70 13.11 -5.77
N GLN A 117 5.72 12.38 -5.24
CA GLN A 117 5.50 10.97 -5.54
C GLN A 117 4.13 10.78 -6.16
N THR A 118 4.03 9.83 -7.08
CA THR A 118 2.78 9.40 -7.70
C THR A 118 2.61 7.90 -7.50
N PRO A 119 2.34 7.44 -6.25
CA PRO A 119 2.21 6.03 -5.96
C PRO A 119 1.02 5.44 -6.71
N TYR A 120 1.26 4.30 -7.37
CA TYR A 120 0.22 3.61 -8.11
C TYR A 120 -0.75 2.89 -7.17
N SER A 121 -2.04 3.07 -7.40
CA SER A 121 -3.13 2.31 -6.78
C SER A 121 -4.06 1.78 -7.85
N LEU A 122 -4.72 0.66 -7.60
CA LEU A 122 -5.70 0.12 -8.54
C LEU A 122 -6.94 1.03 -8.65
N ASP A 123 -7.37 1.63 -7.54
CA ASP A 123 -8.64 2.36 -7.44
C ASP A 123 -8.52 3.87 -7.57
N SER A 124 -7.31 4.41 -7.38
CA SER A 124 -7.10 5.85 -7.31
C SER A 124 -5.80 6.31 -7.95
N SER A 125 -5.79 7.56 -8.38
CA SER A 125 -4.59 8.31 -8.77
C SER A 125 -4.14 9.18 -7.61
N ASN A 126 -2.97 8.88 -7.05
CA ASN A 126 -2.46 9.50 -5.83
C ASN A 126 -1.25 10.37 -6.14
N ILE A 127 -1.23 11.59 -5.61
CA ILE A 127 -0.12 12.53 -5.73
C ILE A 127 0.25 12.98 -4.33
N ALA A 128 1.48 12.70 -3.90
CA ALA A 128 1.99 13.04 -2.57
C ALA A 128 3.18 14.01 -2.68
N LEU A 129 3.02 15.18 -2.10
CA LEU A 129 4.06 16.21 -2.01
C LEU A 129 4.57 16.29 -0.58
N TYR A 130 5.84 16.00 -0.37
CA TYR A 130 6.56 16.20 0.89
C TYR A 130 7.39 17.46 0.82
N SER A 131 7.29 18.30 1.84
CA SER A 131 8.02 19.56 1.89
C SER A 131 8.40 19.97 3.31
N LEU A 132 9.49 20.72 3.44
CA LEU A 132 9.73 21.52 4.62
C LEU A 132 8.70 22.63 4.70
N ASN A 133 8.20 22.92 5.92
CA ASN A 133 7.18 23.96 6.15
C ASN A 133 7.55 25.32 5.54
N LYS A 134 8.83 25.71 5.68
CA LYS A 134 9.36 27.01 5.17
C LYS A 134 9.35 27.14 3.63
N HIS A 135 9.17 26.04 2.90
CA HIS A 135 9.17 26.01 1.45
C HIS A 135 7.82 25.61 0.84
N PHE A 136 6.83 25.34 1.69
CA PHE A 136 5.51 24.90 1.24
C PHE A 136 4.85 25.90 0.28
N ASP A 137 5.03 27.20 0.54
CA ASP A 137 4.55 28.30 -0.33
C ASP A 137 5.24 28.38 -1.71
N LYS A 138 6.39 27.71 -1.87
CA LYS A 138 7.15 27.65 -3.13
C LYS A 138 6.82 26.41 -3.95
N VAL A 139 6.55 25.27 -3.29
CA VAL A 139 6.33 23.98 -3.96
C VAL A 139 4.87 23.67 -4.23
N LEU A 140 3.94 24.19 -3.42
CA LEU A 140 2.50 24.04 -3.66
C LEU A 140 2.06 24.64 -5.01
N PRO A 141 2.54 25.82 -5.46
CA PRO A 141 2.25 26.32 -6.81
C PRO A 141 2.69 25.38 -7.92
N LEU A 142 3.81 24.63 -7.76
CA LEU A 142 4.25 23.65 -8.77
C LEU A 142 3.27 22.49 -8.90
N LEU A 143 2.80 21.96 -7.77
CA LEU A 143 1.74 20.94 -7.78
C LEU A 143 0.43 21.48 -8.39
N SER A 144 0.04 22.71 -8.04
CA SER A 144 -1.13 23.37 -8.59
C SER A 144 -1.02 23.49 -10.12
N GLU A 145 0.11 23.92 -10.65
CA GLU A 145 0.37 24.03 -12.08
C GLU A 145 0.30 22.68 -12.81
N MET A 146 0.84 21.60 -12.20
CA MET A 146 0.74 20.25 -12.76
C MET A 146 -0.71 19.78 -12.86
N LEU A 147 -1.59 20.22 -11.96
CA LEU A 147 -3.02 19.86 -11.96
C LEU A 147 -3.85 20.81 -12.83
N GLU A 148 -3.38 22.03 -13.08
CA GLU A 148 -4.11 23.02 -13.89
C GLU A 148 -3.90 22.82 -15.38
N CYS A 149 -2.66 22.62 -15.79
CA CYS A 149 -2.29 22.67 -17.22
C CYS A 149 -1.21 21.64 -17.62
N PRO A 150 -1.39 20.34 -17.33
CA PRO A 150 -0.46 19.31 -17.79
C PRO A 150 -0.50 19.17 -19.31
N VAL A 151 0.66 18.95 -19.95
CA VAL A 151 0.73 18.87 -21.41
C VAL A 151 0.91 17.46 -21.95
N PHE A 152 1.27 16.49 -21.11
CA PHE A 152 1.51 15.09 -21.50
C PHE A 152 2.37 14.99 -22.77
N PRO A 153 3.68 15.29 -22.70
CA PRO A 153 4.52 15.34 -23.87
C PRO A 153 4.59 14.00 -24.59
N GLN A 154 4.42 13.98 -25.91
CA GLN A 154 4.43 12.76 -26.71
C GLN A 154 5.72 11.94 -26.53
N LYS A 155 6.88 12.61 -26.48
CA LYS A 155 8.18 11.97 -26.27
C LYS A 155 8.25 11.23 -24.93
N GLU A 156 7.66 11.78 -23.87
CA GLU A 156 7.67 11.16 -22.55
C GLU A 156 6.70 9.96 -22.49
N LEU A 157 5.58 10.04 -23.21
CA LEU A 157 4.71 8.88 -23.39
C LEU A 157 5.43 7.74 -24.11
N GLU A 158 6.17 8.03 -25.19
CA GLU A 158 6.95 7.02 -25.92
C GLU A 158 8.02 6.39 -25.01
N SER A 159 8.71 7.22 -24.22
CA SER A 159 9.68 6.76 -23.22
C SER A 159 9.03 5.89 -22.13
N PHE A 160 7.82 6.25 -21.67
CA PHE A 160 7.04 5.48 -20.72
C PHE A 160 6.65 4.11 -21.31
N ILE A 161 6.14 4.08 -22.53
CA ILE A 161 5.76 2.84 -23.22
C ILE A 161 6.98 1.92 -23.35
N GLN A 162 8.08 2.42 -23.85
CA GLN A 162 9.30 1.63 -24.06
C GLN A 162 9.85 1.05 -22.75
N ARG A 163 9.97 1.88 -21.70
CA ARG A 163 10.45 1.40 -20.38
C ARG A 163 9.55 0.32 -19.82
N ASN A 164 8.24 0.55 -19.81
CA ASN A 164 7.29 -0.42 -19.24
C ASN A 164 7.19 -1.72 -20.05
N GLN A 165 7.41 -1.69 -21.37
CA GLN A 165 7.48 -2.91 -22.18
C GLN A 165 8.72 -3.74 -21.83
N VAL A 166 9.89 -3.10 -21.65
CA VAL A 166 11.12 -3.79 -21.22
C VAL A 166 10.95 -4.36 -19.82
N ASP A 167 10.44 -3.57 -18.88
CA ASP A 167 10.18 -4.01 -17.52
C ASP A 167 9.21 -5.21 -17.50
N LEU A 168 8.14 -5.16 -18.29
CA LEU A 168 7.20 -6.26 -18.41
C LEU A 168 7.85 -7.54 -18.94
N GLN A 169 8.73 -7.44 -19.94
CA GLN A 169 9.46 -8.60 -20.45
C GLN A 169 10.33 -9.24 -19.36
N ILE A 170 11.00 -8.44 -18.55
CA ILE A 170 11.79 -8.92 -17.41
C ILE A 170 10.89 -9.56 -16.35
N GLU A 171 9.79 -8.90 -15.98
CA GLU A 171 8.84 -9.41 -14.99
C GLU A 171 8.21 -10.75 -15.41
N LEU A 172 7.87 -10.93 -16.68
CA LEU A 172 7.32 -12.17 -17.22
C LEU A 172 8.31 -13.35 -17.22
N THR A 173 9.59 -13.12 -16.92
CA THR A 173 10.55 -14.22 -16.69
C THR A 173 10.45 -14.81 -15.28
N LYS A 174 9.70 -14.17 -14.37
CA LYS A 174 9.56 -14.58 -12.96
C LYS A 174 8.30 -15.43 -12.79
N PRO A 175 8.41 -16.69 -12.34
CA PRO A 175 7.26 -17.58 -12.16
C PRO A 175 6.17 -17.01 -11.24
N ASP A 176 6.56 -16.32 -10.16
CA ASP A 176 5.61 -15.73 -9.21
C ASP A 176 4.76 -14.62 -9.82
N VAL A 177 5.34 -13.78 -10.69
CA VAL A 177 4.62 -12.74 -11.43
C VAL A 177 3.64 -13.37 -12.41
N VAL A 178 4.07 -14.41 -13.13
CA VAL A 178 3.19 -15.14 -14.07
C VAL A 178 2.03 -15.78 -13.31
N ALA A 179 2.31 -16.45 -12.19
CA ALA A 179 1.28 -17.09 -11.37
C ALA A 179 0.26 -16.07 -10.82
N TYR A 180 0.73 -14.92 -10.29
CA TYR A 180 -0.16 -13.87 -9.78
C TYR A 180 -1.04 -13.26 -10.87
N ARG A 181 -0.50 -13.00 -12.05
CA ARG A 181 -1.25 -12.49 -13.20
C ARG A 181 -2.35 -13.46 -13.64
N HIS A 182 -2.04 -14.75 -13.70
CA HIS A 182 -3.03 -15.75 -14.08
C HIS A 182 -4.12 -15.94 -13.05
N ILE A 183 -3.78 -16.01 -11.75
CA ILE A 183 -4.81 -16.20 -10.73
C ILE A 183 -5.75 -15.00 -10.62
N THR A 184 -5.26 -13.76 -10.75
CA THR A 184 -6.12 -12.57 -10.74
C THR A 184 -7.05 -12.53 -11.96
N GLU A 185 -6.57 -12.94 -13.14
CA GLU A 185 -7.38 -13.05 -14.35
C GLU A 185 -8.45 -14.15 -14.23
N LEU A 186 -8.12 -15.29 -13.63
CA LEU A 186 -9.08 -16.37 -13.39
C LEU A 186 -10.18 -15.96 -12.40
N ILE A 187 -9.83 -15.22 -11.34
CA ILE A 187 -10.76 -14.79 -10.29
C ILE A 187 -11.69 -13.68 -10.80
N PHE A 188 -11.16 -12.67 -11.48
CA PHE A 188 -11.91 -11.46 -11.84
C PHE A 188 -12.28 -11.38 -13.31
N GLY A 189 -11.57 -12.09 -14.17
CA GLY A 189 -11.73 -12.01 -15.63
C GLY A 189 -10.91 -10.89 -16.29
N ASP A 190 -10.52 -11.10 -17.55
CA ASP A 190 -9.69 -10.16 -18.33
C ASP A 190 -10.37 -8.80 -18.62
N ALA A 191 -11.70 -8.77 -18.62
CA ALA A 191 -12.46 -7.53 -18.81
C ALA A 191 -12.59 -6.70 -17.53
N HIS A 192 -12.36 -7.28 -16.35
CA HIS A 192 -12.55 -6.61 -15.06
C HIS A 192 -11.32 -5.78 -14.68
N PRO A 193 -11.49 -4.59 -14.07
CA PRO A 193 -10.37 -3.73 -13.62
C PRO A 193 -9.35 -4.45 -12.73
N TYR A 194 -9.79 -5.39 -11.89
CA TYR A 194 -8.91 -6.13 -10.98
C TYR A 194 -8.35 -7.42 -11.57
N GLY A 195 -8.82 -7.86 -12.74
CA GLY A 195 -8.38 -9.09 -13.40
C GLY A 195 -7.53 -8.88 -14.64
N TYR A 196 -7.66 -7.74 -15.33
CA TYR A 196 -6.93 -7.55 -16.57
C TYR A 196 -5.42 -7.48 -16.37
N ASN A 197 -4.71 -8.09 -17.30
CA ASN A 197 -3.25 -8.04 -17.38
C ASN A 197 -2.79 -7.10 -18.50
N SER A 198 -1.61 -6.49 -18.29
CA SER A 198 -0.94 -5.69 -19.33
C SER A 198 -0.11 -6.60 -20.25
N TYR A 199 -0.07 -6.26 -21.54
CA TYR A 199 0.78 -6.88 -22.55
C TYR A 199 1.52 -5.78 -23.31
N PRO A 200 2.59 -6.10 -24.10
CA PRO A 200 3.30 -5.10 -24.88
C PRO A 200 2.37 -4.27 -25.76
N GLU A 201 1.36 -4.92 -26.36
CA GLU A 201 0.36 -4.29 -27.22
C GLU A 201 -0.55 -3.34 -26.45
N THR A 202 -0.84 -3.64 -25.17
CA THR A 202 -1.64 -2.77 -24.29
C THR A 202 -0.94 -1.43 -24.07
N TYR A 203 0.38 -1.45 -23.89
CA TYR A 203 1.18 -0.22 -23.78
C TYR A 203 1.24 0.53 -25.12
N SER A 204 1.48 -0.17 -26.24
CA SER A 204 1.54 0.43 -27.57
C SER A 204 0.21 1.06 -28.03
N ALA A 205 -0.91 0.62 -27.46
CA ALA A 205 -2.23 1.15 -27.78
C ALA A 205 -2.52 2.51 -27.10
N LEU A 206 -1.71 2.93 -26.12
CA LEU A 206 -1.90 4.20 -25.43
C LEU A 206 -1.60 5.38 -26.34
N SER A 207 -2.43 6.41 -26.29
CA SER A 207 -2.21 7.69 -26.95
C SER A 207 -2.21 8.85 -25.97
N ARG A 208 -1.66 9.98 -26.39
CA ARG A 208 -1.70 11.21 -25.63
C ARG A 208 -3.14 11.68 -25.39
N GLU A 209 -3.99 11.52 -26.39
CA GLU A 209 -5.41 11.88 -26.35
C GLU A 209 -6.17 11.07 -25.30
N ASP A 210 -5.84 9.78 -25.14
CA ASP A 210 -6.41 8.94 -24.08
C ASP A 210 -6.09 9.49 -22.68
N MET A 211 -4.85 9.92 -22.45
CA MET A 211 -4.44 10.50 -21.17
C MET A 211 -5.11 11.85 -20.91
N ILE A 212 -5.18 12.72 -21.90
CA ILE A 212 -5.89 14.01 -21.78
C ILE A 212 -7.35 13.77 -21.44
N ARG A 213 -8.01 12.85 -22.14
CA ARG A 213 -9.39 12.50 -21.89
C ARG A 213 -9.58 11.97 -20.47
N HIS A 214 -8.75 11.01 -20.02
CA HIS A 214 -8.82 10.45 -18.68
C HIS A 214 -8.63 11.51 -17.61
N PHE A 215 -7.66 12.41 -17.80
CA PHE A 215 -7.43 13.53 -16.90
C PHE A 215 -8.64 14.46 -16.81
N GLN A 216 -9.19 14.89 -17.95
CA GLN A 216 -10.32 15.80 -17.99
C GLN A 216 -11.60 15.21 -17.39
N GLU A 217 -11.85 13.91 -17.58
CA GLU A 217 -13.05 13.23 -17.11
C GLU A 217 -12.99 12.87 -15.61
N HIS A 218 -11.80 12.60 -15.05
CA HIS A 218 -11.69 11.99 -13.72
C HIS A 218 -10.90 12.80 -12.68
N PHE A 219 -10.08 13.78 -13.09
CA PHE A 219 -9.36 14.62 -12.14
C PHE A 219 -10.21 15.84 -11.77
N THR A 220 -11.34 15.58 -11.12
CA THR A 220 -12.38 16.57 -10.82
C THR A 220 -12.69 16.62 -9.32
N ALA A 221 -13.29 17.72 -8.87
CA ALA A 221 -13.55 17.98 -7.45
C ALA A 221 -14.46 16.94 -6.78
N GLY A 222 -15.45 16.40 -7.49
CA GLY A 222 -16.34 15.37 -6.95
C GLY A 222 -15.69 14.00 -6.79
N ASN A 223 -14.52 13.79 -7.42
CA ASN A 223 -13.73 12.55 -7.31
C ASN A 223 -12.49 12.72 -6.43
N CYS A 224 -12.32 13.89 -5.79
CA CYS A 224 -11.08 14.27 -5.11
C CYS A 224 -11.23 14.30 -3.59
N SER A 225 -10.21 13.84 -2.88
CA SER A 225 -10.00 14.07 -1.46
C SER A 225 -8.56 14.52 -1.23
N ILE A 226 -8.36 15.47 -0.32
CA ILE A 226 -7.03 16.02 -0.02
C ILE A 226 -6.70 15.77 1.45
N PHE A 227 -5.45 15.41 1.73
CA PHE A 227 -4.93 15.14 3.07
C PHE A 227 -3.70 16.01 3.31
N LEU A 228 -3.73 16.82 4.36
CA LEU A 228 -2.62 17.65 4.81
C LEU A 228 -2.18 17.17 6.19
N SER A 229 -0.98 16.65 6.30
CA SER A 229 -0.47 16.06 7.54
C SER A 229 0.93 16.56 7.89
N GLY A 230 1.24 16.61 9.17
CA GLY A 230 2.51 17.11 9.68
C GLY A 230 2.31 18.21 10.71
N LYS A 231 3.32 19.06 10.91
CA LYS A 231 3.22 20.26 11.75
C LYS A 231 2.61 21.40 10.93
N ILE A 232 1.31 21.59 11.05
CA ILE A 232 0.56 22.53 10.24
C ILE A 232 0.74 23.95 10.79
N GLN A 233 1.25 24.84 9.94
CA GLN A 233 1.41 26.26 10.29
C GLN A 233 0.15 27.07 9.92
N PRO A 234 -0.11 28.19 10.61
CA PRO A 234 -1.19 29.12 10.24
C PRO A 234 -1.10 29.54 8.78
N GLY A 235 -2.22 29.55 8.09
CA GLY A 235 -2.33 29.95 6.67
C GLY A 235 -2.08 28.81 5.66
N MET A 236 -1.61 27.63 6.07
CA MET A 236 -1.37 26.51 5.14
C MET A 236 -2.66 25.99 4.52
N THR A 237 -3.74 25.90 5.27
CA THR A 237 -5.05 25.45 4.77
C THR A 237 -5.64 26.45 3.76
N GLU A 238 -5.48 27.73 4.01
CA GLU A 238 -5.86 28.82 3.10
C GLU A 238 -5.00 28.80 1.83
N MET A 239 -3.71 28.49 1.93
CA MET A 239 -2.86 28.29 0.75
C MET A 239 -3.33 27.11 -0.09
N VAL A 240 -3.67 25.97 0.53
CA VAL A 240 -4.22 24.81 -0.20
C VAL A 240 -5.50 25.20 -0.92
N ASP A 241 -6.42 25.93 -0.28
CA ASP A 241 -7.65 26.39 -0.91
C ASP A 241 -7.39 27.38 -2.04
N SER A 242 -6.48 28.34 -1.84
CA SER A 242 -6.17 29.36 -2.87
C SER A 242 -5.55 28.77 -4.14
N HIS A 243 -4.89 27.61 -4.04
CA HIS A 243 -4.32 26.89 -5.17
C HIS A 243 -5.25 25.78 -5.66
N LEU A 244 -5.44 24.71 -4.89
CA LEU A 244 -6.18 23.53 -5.35
C LEU A 244 -7.70 23.75 -5.41
N GLY A 245 -8.24 24.63 -4.57
CA GLY A 245 -9.65 25.06 -4.63
C GLY A 245 -10.02 25.82 -5.90
N ARG A 246 -9.04 26.31 -6.67
CA ARG A 246 -9.28 27.05 -7.92
C ARG A 246 -8.99 26.24 -9.17
N VAL A 247 -7.95 25.39 -9.15
CA VAL A 247 -7.47 24.72 -10.36
C VAL A 247 -8.16 23.39 -10.64
N ILE A 248 -8.63 22.69 -9.59
CA ILE A 248 -9.34 21.42 -9.78
C ILE A 248 -10.78 21.72 -10.20
N PRO A 249 -11.21 21.35 -11.42
CA PRO A 249 -12.52 21.70 -11.95
C PRO A 249 -13.64 20.94 -11.24
N ALA A 250 -14.83 21.52 -11.24
CA ALA A 250 -16.04 20.83 -10.82
C ALA A 250 -16.33 19.64 -11.75
N GLY A 251 -16.88 18.58 -11.18
CA GLY A 251 -17.25 17.36 -11.92
C GLY A 251 -17.26 16.15 -11.01
N THR A 252 -17.86 15.09 -11.49
CA THR A 252 -17.83 13.76 -10.86
C THR A 252 -17.92 12.70 -11.94
N SER A 253 -17.31 11.56 -11.73
CA SER A 253 -17.42 10.41 -12.62
C SER A 253 -17.76 9.16 -11.83
N GLN A 254 -18.24 8.14 -12.52
CA GLN A 254 -18.63 6.87 -11.92
C GLN A 254 -17.69 5.75 -12.40
N PRO A 255 -17.40 4.76 -11.55
CA PRO A 255 -16.62 3.61 -11.93
C PRO A 255 -17.40 2.74 -12.92
N HIS A 256 -16.67 2.09 -13.82
CA HIS A 256 -17.20 1.04 -14.68
C HIS A 256 -16.71 -0.31 -14.17
N LEU A 257 -17.63 -1.12 -13.67
CA LEU A 257 -17.37 -2.45 -13.14
C LEU A 257 -18.16 -3.47 -13.98
N PRO A 258 -17.51 -4.13 -14.93
CA PRO A 258 -18.16 -5.20 -15.69
C PRO A 258 -18.52 -6.38 -14.77
N PRO A 259 -19.52 -7.20 -15.17
CA PRO A 259 -19.88 -8.38 -14.41
C PRO A 259 -18.69 -9.34 -14.32
N LEU A 260 -18.59 -10.01 -13.20
CA LEU A 260 -17.57 -11.03 -12.96
C LEU A 260 -17.91 -12.30 -13.78
N PRO A 261 -16.87 -13.06 -14.18
CA PRO A 261 -17.09 -14.33 -14.86
C PRO A 261 -17.74 -15.34 -13.88
N ASP A 262 -18.74 -16.04 -14.36
CA ASP A 262 -19.33 -17.19 -13.66
C ASP A 262 -18.57 -18.47 -14.05
N VAL A 263 -17.36 -18.59 -13.51
CA VAL A 263 -16.46 -19.72 -13.77
C VAL A 263 -16.12 -20.39 -12.45
N PRO A 264 -16.27 -21.72 -12.33
CA PRO A 264 -15.87 -22.43 -11.12
C PRO A 264 -14.35 -22.37 -10.91
N PRO A 265 -13.87 -22.51 -9.67
CA PRO A 265 -12.45 -22.61 -9.38
C PRO A 265 -11.76 -23.71 -10.16
N GLN A 266 -10.55 -23.41 -10.60
CA GLN A 266 -9.73 -24.31 -11.42
C GLN A 266 -8.35 -24.48 -10.80
N ARG A 267 -7.72 -25.64 -11.08
CA ARG A 267 -6.32 -25.93 -10.77
C ARG A 267 -5.54 -26.01 -12.05
N ILE A 268 -4.56 -25.12 -12.22
CA ILE A 268 -3.83 -24.95 -13.49
C ILE A 268 -2.34 -25.03 -13.21
N HIS A 269 -1.64 -25.82 -14.03
CA HIS A 269 -0.19 -25.80 -14.12
C HIS A 269 0.24 -25.15 -15.43
N LEU A 270 1.13 -24.13 -15.32
CA LEU A 270 1.68 -23.43 -16.47
C LEU A 270 3.18 -23.81 -16.58
N PRO A 271 3.59 -24.43 -17.68
CA PRO A 271 4.99 -24.78 -17.88
C PRO A 271 5.82 -23.50 -18.07
N HIS A 272 6.87 -23.38 -17.28
CA HIS A 272 7.88 -22.33 -17.41
C HIS A 272 9.25 -23.02 -17.45
N PRO A 273 9.78 -23.35 -18.64
CA PRO A 273 10.98 -24.15 -18.79
C PRO A 273 12.20 -23.47 -18.18
N ASP A 274 13.20 -24.28 -17.84
CA ASP A 274 14.52 -23.85 -17.33
C ASP A 274 14.49 -23.11 -15.97
N LYS A 275 13.45 -23.30 -15.15
CA LYS A 275 13.38 -22.75 -13.79
C LYS A 275 13.63 -23.85 -12.75
N VAL A 276 14.50 -23.53 -11.80
CA VAL A 276 14.80 -24.39 -10.63
C VAL A 276 13.70 -24.29 -9.57
N GLN A 277 12.99 -23.16 -9.54
CA GLN A 277 11.89 -22.90 -8.63
C GLN A 277 10.57 -22.78 -9.39
N SER A 278 9.51 -23.22 -8.73
CA SER A 278 8.13 -23.08 -9.20
C SER A 278 7.37 -22.18 -8.24
N ALA A 279 6.55 -21.31 -8.79
CA ALA A 279 5.64 -20.46 -8.02
C ALA A 279 4.29 -21.15 -7.83
N ILE A 280 3.68 -20.98 -6.67
CA ILE A 280 2.35 -21.45 -6.34
C ILE A 280 1.52 -20.24 -5.89
N ARG A 281 0.31 -20.09 -6.46
CA ARG A 281 -0.70 -19.14 -6.02
C ARG A 281 -2.01 -19.89 -5.78
N ILE A 282 -2.56 -19.77 -4.59
CA ILE A 282 -3.87 -20.31 -4.23
C ILE A 282 -4.71 -19.13 -3.73
N GLY A 283 -5.95 -19.01 -4.17
CA GLY A 283 -6.77 -17.87 -3.74
C GLY A 283 -8.19 -17.90 -4.23
N ARG A 284 -8.94 -16.93 -3.80
CA ARG A 284 -10.33 -16.75 -4.18
C ARG A 284 -10.72 -15.27 -4.15
N ARG A 285 -11.81 -14.94 -4.84
CA ARG A 285 -12.50 -13.69 -4.59
C ARG A 285 -13.05 -13.64 -3.17
N LEU A 286 -12.90 -12.50 -2.54
CA LEU A 286 -13.55 -12.14 -1.29
C LEU A 286 -14.31 -10.81 -1.48
N PHE A 287 -14.45 -10.08 -0.41
CA PHE A 287 -15.12 -8.79 -0.32
C PHE A 287 -14.14 -7.73 0.19
N ASN A 288 -14.53 -6.48 0.11
CA ASN A 288 -13.76 -5.35 0.60
C ASN A 288 -13.88 -5.20 2.14
N ARG A 289 -13.22 -4.18 2.70
CA ARG A 289 -13.20 -3.91 4.14
C ARG A 289 -14.55 -3.56 4.77
N ASN A 290 -15.57 -3.22 3.96
CA ASN A 290 -16.91 -2.91 4.47
C ASN A 290 -17.70 -4.16 4.91
N HIS A 291 -17.23 -5.35 4.57
CA HIS A 291 -17.89 -6.59 4.97
C HIS A 291 -17.72 -6.85 6.48
N PRO A 292 -18.78 -7.24 7.21
CA PRO A 292 -18.72 -7.46 8.66
C PRO A 292 -17.69 -8.53 9.08
N ASP A 293 -17.46 -9.54 8.26
CA ASP A 293 -16.51 -10.62 8.56
C ASP A 293 -15.05 -10.24 8.26
N TYR A 294 -14.79 -9.05 7.66
CA TYR A 294 -13.43 -8.68 7.23
C TYR A 294 -12.44 -8.61 8.40
N ALA A 295 -12.82 -8.00 9.52
CA ALA A 295 -11.94 -7.88 10.68
C ALA A 295 -11.59 -9.25 11.29
N GLY A 296 -12.55 -10.18 11.33
CA GLY A 296 -12.31 -11.55 11.77
C GLY A 296 -11.40 -12.32 10.81
N LEU A 297 -11.63 -12.17 9.50
CA LEU A 297 -10.74 -12.75 8.47
C LEU A 297 -9.32 -12.18 8.52
N TYR A 298 -9.16 -10.93 8.92
CA TYR A 298 -7.84 -10.33 9.11
C TYR A 298 -7.06 -11.04 10.21
N VAL A 299 -7.71 -11.40 11.33
CA VAL A 299 -7.10 -12.21 12.39
C VAL A 299 -6.79 -13.63 11.89
N LEU A 300 -7.76 -14.29 11.25
CA LEU A 300 -7.59 -15.64 10.69
C LEU A 300 -6.44 -15.69 9.67
N ASN A 301 -6.36 -14.73 8.77
CA ASN A 301 -5.27 -14.63 7.80
C ASN A 301 -3.90 -14.46 8.48
N THR A 302 -3.85 -13.70 9.58
CA THR A 302 -2.61 -13.52 10.33
C THR A 302 -2.14 -14.85 10.91
N ILE A 303 -3.03 -15.63 11.49
CA ILE A 303 -2.73 -16.99 12.00
C ILE A 303 -2.23 -17.90 10.88
N LEU A 304 -2.93 -17.91 9.74
CA LEU A 304 -2.61 -18.81 8.63
C LEU A 304 -1.25 -18.48 8.00
N GLY A 305 -1.02 -17.23 7.57
CA GLY A 305 0.16 -16.86 6.80
C GLY A 305 0.54 -15.38 6.83
N GLY A 306 -0.07 -14.58 7.74
CA GLY A 306 0.08 -13.13 7.74
C GLY A 306 1.31 -12.60 8.45
N TYR A 307 2.12 -13.42 9.10
CA TYR A 307 3.35 -13.01 9.78
C TYR A 307 4.36 -14.17 9.84
N PHE A 308 5.57 -13.88 10.31
CA PHE A 308 6.68 -14.84 10.31
C PHE A 308 6.42 -16.08 11.19
N GLY A 309 5.73 -15.96 12.32
CA GLY A 309 5.36 -17.08 13.19
C GLY A 309 4.04 -17.76 12.82
N SER A 310 3.49 -17.52 11.63
CA SER A 310 2.23 -18.11 11.17
C SER A 310 2.35 -19.60 10.85
N ARG A 311 1.24 -20.31 10.80
CA ARG A 311 1.20 -21.76 10.59
C ARG A 311 1.89 -22.17 9.29
N LEU A 312 1.61 -21.51 8.17
CA LEU A 312 2.26 -21.79 6.89
C LEU A 312 3.79 -21.61 6.97
N MET A 313 4.26 -20.54 7.63
CA MET A 313 5.68 -20.28 7.79
C MET A 313 6.35 -21.34 8.66
N THR A 314 5.76 -21.68 9.79
CA THR A 314 6.28 -22.69 10.71
C THR A 314 6.36 -24.07 10.04
N ASN A 315 5.24 -24.54 9.45
CA ASN A 315 5.20 -25.87 8.83
C ASN A 315 6.10 -25.95 7.59
N ILE A 316 5.87 -25.07 6.60
CA ILE A 316 6.43 -25.29 5.25
C ILE A 316 7.85 -24.74 5.12
N ARG A 317 8.14 -23.60 5.79
CA ARG A 317 9.49 -23.02 5.76
C ARG A 317 10.41 -23.58 6.84
N GLU A 318 9.97 -23.57 8.12
CA GLU A 318 10.88 -23.89 9.23
C GLU A 318 11.03 -25.40 9.41
N GLU A 319 9.93 -26.15 9.46
CA GLU A 319 9.99 -27.59 9.71
C GLU A 319 10.41 -28.39 8.47
N LYS A 320 9.82 -28.08 7.31
CA LYS A 320 10.05 -28.82 6.07
C LYS A 320 11.15 -28.26 5.19
N GLY A 321 11.43 -26.96 5.27
CA GLY A 321 12.46 -26.32 4.46
C GLY A 321 12.17 -26.28 2.97
N TYR A 322 10.87 -26.36 2.56
CA TYR A 322 10.49 -26.40 1.15
C TYR A 322 10.57 -25.06 0.46
N THR A 323 10.45 -23.97 1.20
CA THR A 323 10.46 -22.60 0.67
C THR A 323 11.27 -21.65 1.53
N TYR A 324 11.70 -20.54 0.94
CA TYR A 324 12.28 -19.42 1.67
C TYR A 324 11.22 -18.48 2.26
N ASN A 325 10.06 -18.38 1.61
CA ASN A 325 8.96 -17.54 2.05
C ASN A 325 7.62 -18.09 1.57
N ILE A 326 6.65 -18.14 2.48
CA ILE A 326 5.26 -18.44 2.18
C ILE A 326 4.38 -17.47 2.98
N TYR A 327 3.31 -17.00 2.40
CA TYR A 327 2.41 -16.05 3.05
C TYR A 327 0.97 -16.24 2.60
N SER A 328 0.05 -15.74 3.41
CA SER A 328 -1.31 -15.46 2.99
C SER A 328 -1.63 -13.96 3.13
N SER A 329 -2.45 -13.44 2.25
CA SER A 329 -2.88 -12.03 2.24
C SER A 329 -4.36 -11.87 1.98
N LEU A 330 -4.93 -10.81 2.57
CA LEU A 330 -6.19 -10.25 2.16
C LEU A 330 -5.88 -9.00 1.33
N ASP A 331 -6.31 -8.99 0.09
CA ASP A 331 -6.13 -7.88 -0.85
C ASP A 331 -7.47 -7.16 -1.03
N PRO A 332 -7.86 -6.27 -0.10
CA PRO A 332 -9.08 -5.50 -0.24
C PRO A 332 -8.90 -4.39 -1.27
N MET A 333 -9.88 -4.25 -2.13
CA MET A 333 -10.01 -3.17 -3.10
C MET A 333 -11.28 -2.39 -2.77
N ARG A 334 -11.42 -1.18 -3.27
CA ARG A 334 -12.60 -0.36 -2.96
C ARG A 334 -13.92 -1.05 -3.30
N TYR A 335 -13.98 -1.77 -4.42
CA TYR A 335 -15.22 -2.35 -4.94
C TYR A 335 -15.29 -3.87 -4.80
N ASP A 336 -14.22 -4.52 -4.37
CA ASP A 336 -14.12 -5.98 -4.27
C ASP A 336 -12.98 -6.38 -3.32
N GLY A 337 -12.61 -7.65 -3.31
CA GLY A 337 -11.45 -8.15 -2.58
C GLY A 337 -11.04 -9.54 -3.02
N ALA A 338 -9.85 -9.93 -2.61
CA ALA A 338 -9.32 -11.27 -2.83
C ALA A 338 -8.56 -11.78 -1.60
N PHE A 339 -8.44 -13.08 -1.52
CA PHE A 339 -7.55 -13.80 -0.62
C PHE A 339 -6.54 -14.56 -1.44
N PHE A 340 -5.28 -14.51 -1.05
CA PHE A 340 -4.21 -15.24 -1.71
C PHE A 340 -3.28 -15.93 -0.71
N ILE A 341 -2.78 -17.10 -1.10
CA ILE A 341 -1.59 -17.73 -0.55
C ILE A 341 -0.55 -17.73 -1.66
N GLY A 342 0.69 -17.34 -1.35
CA GLY A 342 1.77 -17.28 -2.31
C GLY A 342 3.07 -17.83 -1.78
N THR A 343 3.79 -18.60 -2.63
CA THR A 343 5.13 -19.11 -2.34
C THR A 343 5.88 -19.45 -3.61
N GLU A 344 7.20 -19.54 -3.49
CA GLU A 344 8.08 -20.18 -4.48
C GLU A 344 8.82 -21.32 -3.80
N THR A 345 8.91 -22.47 -4.45
CA THR A 345 9.52 -23.68 -3.90
C THR A 345 10.35 -24.41 -4.96
N GLY A 346 11.23 -25.32 -4.58
CA GLY A 346 11.87 -26.25 -5.50
C GLY A 346 10.82 -27.04 -6.27
N THR A 347 11.06 -27.28 -7.56
CA THR A 347 10.06 -27.94 -8.43
C THR A 347 9.64 -29.31 -7.89
N GLU A 348 10.56 -30.04 -7.25
CA GLU A 348 10.31 -31.32 -6.60
C GLU A 348 9.37 -31.27 -5.40
N PHE A 349 9.23 -30.09 -4.75
CA PHE A 349 8.40 -29.90 -3.55
C PHE A 349 7.02 -29.30 -3.83
N VAL A 350 6.70 -28.96 -5.09
CA VAL A 350 5.44 -28.26 -5.45
C VAL A 350 4.22 -29.00 -4.91
N LYS A 351 4.11 -30.30 -5.19
CA LYS A 351 2.95 -31.12 -4.79
C LYS A 351 2.85 -31.24 -3.27
N ASP A 352 3.96 -31.44 -2.60
CA ASP A 352 3.98 -31.55 -1.13
C ASP A 352 3.65 -30.22 -0.49
N THR A 353 4.18 -29.10 -1.02
CA THR A 353 3.85 -27.74 -0.55
C THR A 353 2.37 -27.46 -0.65
N ILE A 354 1.73 -27.74 -1.80
CA ILE A 354 0.28 -27.58 -1.98
C ILE A 354 -0.49 -28.44 -0.98
N THR A 355 -0.06 -29.69 -0.78
CA THR A 355 -0.69 -30.59 0.21
C THR A 355 -0.62 -30.01 1.62
N GLN A 356 0.55 -29.47 2.02
CA GLN A 356 0.70 -28.85 3.33
C GLN A 356 -0.14 -27.58 3.50
N ILE A 357 -0.26 -26.76 2.45
CA ILE A 357 -1.16 -25.58 2.48
C ILE A 357 -2.61 -25.99 2.79
N TYR A 358 -3.11 -27.02 2.10
CA TYR A 358 -4.48 -27.49 2.33
C TYR A 358 -4.63 -28.17 3.70
N ASN A 359 -3.61 -28.86 4.21
CA ASN A 359 -3.62 -29.45 5.56
C ASN A 359 -3.76 -28.33 6.63
N GLU A 360 -3.01 -27.22 6.53
CA GLU A 360 -3.15 -26.10 7.47
C GLU A 360 -4.53 -25.45 7.41
N ILE A 361 -5.11 -25.34 6.22
CA ILE A 361 -6.48 -24.87 6.06
C ILE A 361 -7.47 -25.84 6.73
N GLU A 362 -7.32 -27.14 6.54
CA GLU A 362 -8.17 -28.16 7.14
C GLU A 362 -8.08 -28.15 8.68
N ILE A 363 -6.88 -28.04 9.24
CA ILE A 363 -6.66 -27.91 10.68
C ILE A 363 -7.42 -26.70 11.23
N LEU A 364 -7.35 -25.53 10.58
CA LEU A 364 -8.09 -24.35 11.00
C LEU A 364 -9.63 -24.52 10.93
N GLN A 365 -10.11 -25.41 10.07
CA GLN A 365 -11.56 -25.71 9.96
C GLN A 365 -12.02 -26.74 11.00
N GLN A 366 -11.14 -27.65 11.46
CA GLN A 366 -11.49 -28.78 12.31
C GLN A 366 -11.12 -28.56 13.78
N GLU A 367 -10.07 -27.82 14.05
CA GLU A 367 -9.51 -27.62 15.38
C GLU A 367 -9.60 -26.15 15.81
N LEU A 368 -9.79 -25.93 17.10
CA LEU A 368 -9.74 -24.58 17.67
C LEU A 368 -8.30 -24.10 17.78
N VAL A 369 -8.08 -22.83 17.53
CA VAL A 369 -6.80 -22.15 17.81
C VAL A 369 -6.60 -22.14 19.32
N ASP A 370 -5.41 -22.51 19.79
CA ASP A 370 -5.12 -22.53 21.22
C ASP A 370 -4.91 -21.11 21.80
N ASP A 371 -4.96 -21.02 23.13
CA ASP A 371 -4.87 -19.73 23.83
C ASP A 371 -3.51 -19.04 23.66
N GLU A 372 -2.42 -19.80 23.54
CA GLU A 372 -1.06 -19.27 23.38
C GLU A 372 -0.89 -18.62 21.98
N GLU A 373 -1.35 -19.30 20.94
CA GLU A 373 -1.35 -18.78 19.56
C GLU A 373 -2.27 -17.56 19.45
N MET A 374 -3.46 -17.59 20.09
CA MET A 374 -4.37 -16.46 20.14
C MET A 374 -3.76 -15.23 20.80
N GLU A 375 -3.09 -15.40 21.94
CA GLU A 375 -2.42 -14.31 22.64
C GLU A 375 -1.28 -13.73 21.81
N MET A 376 -0.47 -14.59 21.21
CA MET A 376 0.66 -14.17 20.33
C MET A 376 0.17 -13.34 19.16
N VAL A 377 -0.87 -13.79 18.45
CA VAL A 377 -1.42 -13.08 17.28
C VAL A 377 -2.09 -11.76 17.69
N ARG A 378 -2.83 -11.73 18.80
CA ARG A 378 -3.38 -10.48 19.34
C ARG A 378 -2.29 -9.46 19.64
N ASN A 379 -1.23 -9.88 20.34
CA ASN A 379 -0.10 -9.00 20.66
C ASN A 379 0.62 -8.49 19.42
N TYR A 380 0.82 -9.35 18.41
CA TYR A 380 1.39 -8.98 17.13
C TYR A 380 0.55 -7.90 16.41
N LEU A 381 -0.75 -8.12 16.29
CA LEU A 381 -1.67 -7.19 15.61
C LEU A 381 -1.81 -5.86 16.35
N LEU A 382 -1.99 -5.90 17.67
CA LEU A 382 -2.10 -4.69 18.50
C LEU A 382 -0.81 -3.88 18.48
N GLY A 383 0.35 -4.55 18.49
CA GLY A 383 1.66 -3.91 18.30
C GLY A 383 1.80 -3.26 16.93
N GLY A 384 1.30 -3.91 15.88
CA GLY A 384 1.23 -3.35 14.54
C GLY A 384 0.38 -2.07 14.48
N PHE A 385 -0.79 -2.07 15.13
CA PHE A 385 -1.66 -0.89 15.20
C PHE A 385 -1.02 0.30 15.93
N LEU A 386 -0.20 0.05 16.96
CA LEU A 386 0.57 1.13 17.59
C LEU A 386 1.52 1.82 16.60
N ASN A 387 2.21 1.03 15.77
CA ASN A 387 3.09 1.60 14.74
C ASN A 387 2.31 2.41 13.69
N MET A 388 1.07 2.00 13.36
CA MET A 388 0.21 2.75 12.44
C MET A 388 -0.27 4.08 13.03
N LEU A 389 -0.25 4.25 14.34
CA LEU A 389 -0.61 5.50 15.02
C LEU A 389 0.60 6.40 15.31
N ASP A 390 1.81 5.96 14.98
CA ASP A 390 3.03 6.72 15.25
C ASP A 390 3.30 7.75 14.14
N GLY A 391 3.10 9.00 14.50
CA GLY A 391 3.38 10.17 13.68
C GLY A 391 2.26 10.57 12.71
N PRO A 392 2.35 11.82 12.20
CA PRO A 392 1.28 12.44 11.41
C PRO A 392 0.98 11.74 10.10
N PHE A 393 2.00 11.18 9.45
CA PHE A 393 1.86 10.59 8.12
C PHE A 393 1.16 9.22 8.20
N ASN A 394 1.51 8.40 9.20
CA ASN A 394 0.85 7.12 9.43
C ASN A 394 -0.62 7.30 9.83
N VAL A 395 -0.91 8.27 10.71
CA VAL A 395 -2.30 8.61 11.07
C VAL A 395 -3.09 9.09 9.85
N ALA A 396 -2.48 9.94 9.02
CA ALA A 396 -3.11 10.38 7.78
C ALA A 396 -3.38 9.21 6.81
N ASP A 397 -2.51 8.20 6.75
CA ASP A 397 -2.71 7.01 5.93
C ASP A 397 -3.89 6.14 6.40
N ILE A 398 -4.15 6.06 7.72
CA ILE A 398 -5.37 5.42 8.24
C ILE A 398 -6.61 6.22 7.80
N ILE A 399 -6.62 7.55 8.03
CA ILE A 399 -7.74 8.41 7.67
C ILE A 399 -8.00 8.35 6.16
N LYS A 400 -6.92 8.36 5.36
CA LYS A 400 -6.99 8.17 3.91
C LYS A 400 -7.68 6.85 3.55
N THR A 401 -7.32 5.75 4.19
CA THR A 401 -7.95 4.44 3.95
C THR A 401 -9.44 4.49 4.25
N LEU A 402 -9.83 5.08 5.41
CA LEU A 402 -11.24 5.24 5.76
C LEU A 402 -12.01 6.01 4.69
N VAL A 403 -11.45 7.12 4.21
CA VAL A 403 -12.10 8.02 3.24
C VAL A 403 -12.14 7.43 1.84
N VAL A 404 -11.00 6.91 1.36
CA VAL A 404 -10.88 6.42 -0.02
C VAL A 404 -11.67 5.13 -0.24
N GLU A 405 -11.77 4.28 0.78
CA GLU A 405 -12.54 3.03 0.73
C GLU A 405 -13.98 3.17 1.23
N ASP A 406 -14.40 4.39 1.59
CA ASP A 406 -15.75 4.69 2.09
C ASP A 406 -16.13 3.86 3.32
N LEU A 407 -15.20 3.78 4.29
CA LEU A 407 -15.36 3.03 5.53
C LEU A 407 -16.01 3.90 6.62
N PRO A 408 -16.75 3.30 7.58
CA PRO A 408 -17.26 4.01 8.74
C PRO A 408 -16.16 4.66 9.57
N GLU A 409 -16.45 5.80 10.22
CA GLU A 409 -15.46 6.51 11.06
C GLU A 409 -14.94 5.66 12.22
N ASP A 410 -15.75 4.74 12.74
CA ASP A 410 -15.40 3.81 13.83
C ASP A 410 -14.77 2.51 13.35
N TYR A 411 -14.49 2.38 12.05
CA TYR A 411 -13.92 1.15 11.46
C TYR A 411 -12.63 0.72 12.16
N PHE A 412 -11.69 1.64 12.40
CA PHE A 412 -10.43 1.32 13.07
C PHE A 412 -10.66 0.76 14.49
N GLN A 413 -11.55 1.39 15.26
CA GLN A 413 -11.92 0.96 16.60
C GLN A 413 -12.60 -0.42 16.57
N ASN A 414 -13.45 -0.67 15.57
CA ASN A 414 -14.13 -1.94 15.39
C ASN A 414 -13.13 -3.06 15.06
N VAL A 415 -12.12 -2.81 14.22
CA VAL A 415 -11.05 -3.78 13.95
C VAL A 415 -10.26 -4.08 15.23
N VAL A 416 -9.85 -3.05 15.98
CA VAL A 416 -9.15 -3.22 17.26
C VAL A 416 -10.00 -4.02 18.26
N HIS A 417 -11.30 -3.72 18.35
CA HIS A 417 -12.23 -4.46 19.20
C HIS A 417 -12.31 -5.93 18.80
N THR A 418 -12.48 -6.20 17.51
CA THR A 418 -12.55 -7.58 16.98
C THR A 418 -11.27 -8.35 17.31
N VAL A 419 -10.08 -7.77 17.08
CA VAL A 419 -8.81 -8.42 17.43
C VAL A 419 -8.73 -8.80 18.91
N LYS A 420 -9.26 -7.94 19.80
CA LYS A 420 -9.27 -8.20 21.25
C LYS A 420 -10.29 -9.25 21.70
N THR A 421 -11.40 -9.39 21.00
CA THR A 421 -12.57 -10.14 21.49
C THR A 421 -12.91 -11.39 20.71
N ILE A 422 -12.42 -11.53 19.47
CA ILE A 422 -12.71 -12.71 18.64
C ILE A 422 -12.28 -14.00 19.33
N THR A 423 -13.13 -15.01 19.24
CA THR A 423 -12.91 -16.32 19.89
C THR A 423 -12.33 -17.34 18.90
N PRO A 424 -11.71 -18.42 19.40
CA PRO A 424 -11.30 -19.55 18.56
C PRO A 424 -12.44 -20.14 17.74
N GLU A 425 -13.67 -20.20 18.31
CA GLU A 425 -14.87 -20.70 17.64
C GLU A 425 -15.29 -19.80 16.48
N ASP A 426 -15.20 -18.47 16.65
CA ASP A 426 -15.47 -17.52 15.57
C ASP A 426 -14.49 -17.71 14.41
N LEU A 427 -13.20 -17.89 14.71
CA LEU A 427 -12.16 -18.14 13.71
C LEU A 427 -12.38 -19.45 12.96
N GLN A 428 -12.75 -20.51 13.66
CA GLN A 428 -13.09 -21.79 13.04
C GLN A 428 -14.28 -21.65 12.08
N GLN A 429 -15.34 -20.94 12.49
CA GLN A 429 -16.49 -20.69 11.62
C GLN A 429 -16.12 -19.88 10.38
N LEU A 430 -15.24 -18.87 10.51
CA LEU A 430 -14.72 -18.10 9.39
C LEU A 430 -13.89 -18.98 8.44
N ALA A 431 -13.03 -19.85 8.99
CA ALA A 431 -12.26 -20.80 8.18
C ALA A 431 -13.17 -21.76 7.39
N GLN A 432 -14.19 -22.33 8.04
CA GLN A 432 -15.19 -23.20 7.41
C GLN A 432 -16.00 -22.49 6.32
N ARG A 433 -16.25 -21.19 6.47
CA ARG A 433 -17.03 -20.41 5.51
C ARG A 433 -16.20 -19.92 4.32
N TYR A 434 -14.96 -19.50 4.55
CA TYR A 434 -14.18 -18.76 3.56
C TYR A 434 -12.95 -19.48 3.03
N LEU A 435 -12.47 -20.53 3.68
CA LEU A 435 -11.29 -21.27 3.24
C LEU A 435 -11.61 -22.67 2.70
N ARG A 436 -12.80 -22.87 2.13
CA ARG A 436 -13.19 -24.17 1.56
C ARG A 436 -12.34 -24.48 0.32
N PRO A 437 -11.70 -25.66 0.25
CA PRO A 437 -10.83 -26.04 -0.87
C PRO A 437 -11.49 -26.00 -2.25
N GLU A 438 -12.80 -26.27 -2.30
CA GLU A 438 -13.59 -26.24 -3.53
C GLU A 438 -13.84 -24.83 -4.09
N ASP A 439 -13.64 -23.79 -3.25
CA ASP A 439 -13.81 -22.38 -3.63
C ASP A 439 -12.49 -21.71 -4.01
N LEU A 440 -11.37 -22.45 -3.96
CA LEU A 440 -10.02 -21.90 -4.19
C LEU A 440 -9.52 -22.21 -5.61
N TRP A 441 -9.10 -21.19 -6.35
CA TRP A 441 -8.28 -21.31 -7.53
C TRP A 441 -6.86 -21.65 -7.16
N GLU A 442 -6.20 -22.46 -7.96
CA GLU A 442 -4.83 -22.87 -7.78
C GLU A 442 -4.04 -22.71 -9.09
N VAL A 443 -2.96 -21.95 -9.06
CA VAL A 443 -2.05 -21.76 -10.19
C VAL A 443 -0.65 -22.11 -9.73
N SER A 444 -0.02 -23.05 -10.44
CA SER A 444 1.40 -23.31 -10.31
C SER A 444 2.13 -23.01 -11.64
N VAL A 445 3.32 -22.40 -11.53
CA VAL A 445 4.13 -22.01 -12.69
C VAL A 445 5.56 -22.50 -12.46
N GLY A 446 6.07 -23.32 -13.38
CA GLY A 446 7.42 -23.88 -13.26
C GLY A 446 7.77 -24.92 -14.30
N SER A 447 8.91 -25.59 -14.14
CA SER A 447 9.28 -26.71 -14.98
C SER A 447 8.24 -27.82 -14.82
N GLY A 448 7.85 -28.47 -15.93
CA GLY A 448 6.82 -29.53 -15.92
C GLY A 448 7.14 -30.63 -14.90
N GLN A 449 6.09 -31.13 -14.24
CA GLN A 449 6.17 -32.30 -13.35
C GLN A 449 6.42 -33.57 -14.12
#